data_7c62b2b4824a2a05d9aaa9908e8dc1fc
#
_entry.id   7c62b2b4824a2a05d9aaa9908e8dc1fc
#
_cell.length_a   1.000
_cell.length_b   1.000
_cell.length_c   1.000
_cell.angle_alpha   90.00
_cell.angle_beta   90.00
_cell.angle_gamma   90.00
#
_symmetry.space_group_name_H-M   'P 1'
#
loop_
_entity.id
_entity.type
_entity.pdbx_description
1 polymer ?
#
loop_
_entity_poly.entity_id
_entity_poly.type
_entity_poly.pdbx_seq_one_letter_code
_entity_poly.pdbx_strand_id
1 'polypeptide(L)'
;MRPDIAMRRWRRARVGARALILAVPCSGATLAAGQALAAPAQQPLHITPHSLRIPYGQDLIVRGSAPAADAGHTVVLQFAPRGGSVWRQLGSATIAPDGGFRLTGALGQSGAVRAFDTSSGSVTPLLARMSRRATAPTSTPVPVEVAGRLRVRSRQIAVLGGHSVQVRGRLLPARPGRRVSLQAHQGRGWRTLARTRTAMGGRFVLRYVAGSAGQESIRVSFPGDRLYARSAAAVGQLTVYREAEASWYNDGGTTACGFHARYGVANRTLPCGTKVGLRYGGRSVTATVDDRGPYVGGRDWDLNQNTASALGFGGVGVVWSSQ
;
A
#
# COMPACT_ATOMS: atom_id res chain seq x y z
N MET A 1 -13.83 -44.31 -24.22
CA MET A 1 -14.49 -43.89 -25.47
C MET A 1 -14.15 -42.40 -25.73
N ARG A 2 -13.24 -42.16 -26.65
CA ARG A 2 -13.03 -40.85 -27.31
C ARG A 2 -13.96 -40.77 -28.50
N PRO A 3 -14.29 -39.58 -29.02
CA PRO A 3 -13.65 -39.25 -30.29
C PRO A 3 -13.07 -37.82 -30.42
N ASP A 4 -12.02 -37.80 -31.24
CA ASP A 4 -11.36 -36.68 -31.90
C ASP A 4 -12.26 -35.87 -32.83
N ILE A 5 -12.06 -34.56 -32.99
CA ILE A 5 -12.40 -33.81 -34.20
C ILE A 5 -11.34 -32.74 -34.48
N ALA A 6 -10.49 -33.09 -35.38
CA ALA A 6 -9.97 -32.45 -36.60
C ALA A 6 -9.76 -30.93 -36.67
N MET A 7 -8.49 -30.58 -36.86
CA MET A 7 -7.99 -29.33 -37.40
C MET A 7 -8.41 -29.14 -38.88
N ARG A 8 -8.83 -27.95 -39.28
CA ARG A 8 -8.84 -27.49 -40.67
C ARG A 8 -7.86 -26.35 -40.90
N ARG A 9 -6.79 -26.64 -41.62
CA ARG A 9 -5.86 -25.68 -42.22
C ARG A 9 -6.52 -25.03 -43.43
N TRP A 10 -6.45 -23.71 -43.55
CA TRP A 10 -6.74 -23.00 -44.82
C TRP A 10 -5.43 -22.50 -45.42
N ARG A 11 -5.14 -22.97 -46.64
CA ARG A 11 -4.04 -22.56 -47.50
C ARG A 11 -4.41 -21.26 -48.24
N ARG A 12 -3.49 -20.33 -48.30
CA ARG A 12 -3.56 -19.11 -49.13
C ARG A 12 -3.09 -19.45 -50.55
N ALA A 13 -3.92 -19.15 -51.56
CA ALA A 13 -3.54 -19.12 -52.95
C ALA A 13 -3.02 -17.71 -53.29
N ARG A 14 -1.85 -17.67 -53.94
CA ARG A 14 -1.28 -16.47 -54.57
C ARG A 14 -1.68 -16.51 -56.04
N VAL A 15 -2.25 -15.39 -56.50
CA VAL A 15 -2.40 -15.15 -57.95
C VAL A 15 -1.62 -13.86 -58.25
N GLY A 16 -0.62 -13.98 -59.10
CA GLY A 16 0.15 -12.87 -59.63
C GLY A 16 -0.50 -12.33 -60.89
N ALA A 17 -0.53 -11.01 -61.03
CA ALA A 17 -0.80 -10.35 -62.29
C ALA A 17 0.32 -9.33 -62.56
N ARG A 18 1.10 -9.60 -63.63
CA ARG A 18 2.06 -8.67 -64.23
C ARG A 18 1.29 -7.73 -65.14
N ALA A 19 1.35 -6.44 -64.93
CA ALA A 19 0.94 -5.44 -65.92
C ALA A 19 2.18 -4.66 -66.38
N LEU A 20 2.40 -4.71 -67.66
CA LEU A 20 3.39 -3.94 -68.42
C LEU A 20 2.83 -2.53 -68.59
N ILE A 21 3.56 -1.49 -68.25
CA ILE A 21 3.19 -0.09 -68.56
C ILE A 21 4.35 0.54 -69.30
N LEU A 22 4.01 0.95 -70.57
CA LEU A 22 4.83 1.71 -71.45
C LEU A 22 5.11 3.11 -70.96
N ALA A 23 6.35 3.53 -71.04
CA ALA A 23 6.82 4.88 -70.73
C ALA A 23 6.53 5.83 -71.92
N VAL A 24 5.91 6.97 -71.59
CA VAL A 24 5.84 8.14 -72.51
C VAL A 24 6.59 9.28 -71.81
N PRO A 25 7.57 9.93 -72.41
CA PRO A 25 8.24 11.08 -71.84
C PRO A 25 7.43 12.35 -72.16
N CYS A 26 6.92 13.04 -71.12
CA CYS A 26 6.49 14.44 -71.24
C CYS A 26 7.49 15.34 -70.56
N SER A 27 8.15 16.15 -71.37
CA SER A 27 9.00 17.24 -70.86
C SER A 27 8.16 18.41 -70.34
N GLY A 28 8.60 19.03 -69.26
CA GLY A 28 8.33 20.43 -69.06
C GLY A 28 7.65 20.84 -67.78
N ALA A 29 8.32 21.75 -67.15
CA ALA A 29 7.92 22.68 -66.09
C ALA A 29 8.29 22.27 -64.67
N THR A 30 9.47 22.62 -64.25
CA THR A 30 9.87 22.74 -62.83
C THR A 30 9.09 23.86 -62.16
N LEU A 31 7.98 23.53 -61.54
CA LEU A 31 7.37 24.33 -60.49
C LEU A 31 8.18 24.09 -59.21
N ALA A 32 8.91 25.11 -58.76
CA ALA A 32 9.53 25.13 -57.43
C ALA A 32 8.44 25.00 -56.37
N ALA A 33 8.25 23.76 -55.90
CA ALA A 33 7.43 23.51 -54.74
C ALA A 33 8.14 24.13 -53.55
N GLY A 34 7.65 25.27 -53.07
CA GLY A 34 8.06 25.85 -51.79
C GLY A 34 7.88 24.77 -50.73
N GLN A 35 9.00 24.35 -50.16
CA GLN A 35 8.97 23.50 -48.95
C GLN A 35 8.29 24.33 -47.87
N ALA A 36 7.02 24.04 -47.56
CA ALA A 36 6.40 24.48 -46.37
C ALA A 36 7.21 23.89 -45.22
N LEU A 37 8.01 24.75 -44.56
CA LEU A 37 8.67 24.41 -43.29
C LEU A 37 7.56 23.90 -42.34
N ALA A 38 7.50 22.59 -42.16
CA ALA A 38 6.65 21.99 -41.15
C ALA A 38 7.02 22.66 -39.83
N ALA A 39 6.07 23.39 -39.22
CA ALA A 39 6.25 23.93 -37.90
C ALA A 39 6.70 22.79 -36.97
N PRO A 40 7.75 23.00 -36.14
CA PRO A 40 8.23 21.95 -35.26
C PRO A 40 7.05 21.49 -34.39
N ALA A 41 6.78 20.19 -34.40
CA ALA A 41 5.75 19.59 -33.57
C ALA A 41 6.05 19.97 -32.12
N GLN A 42 5.19 20.78 -31.52
CA GLN A 42 5.36 21.20 -30.12
C GLN A 42 5.37 19.93 -29.26
N GLN A 43 6.49 19.68 -28.60
CA GLN A 43 6.59 18.57 -27.68
C GLN A 43 5.62 18.83 -26.52
N PRO A 44 4.76 17.86 -26.19
CA PRO A 44 3.78 18.06 -25.15
C PRO A 44 4.45 18.17 -23.77
N LEU A 45 3.80 18.89 -22.85
CA LEU A 45 4.16 18.89 -21.44
C LEU A 45 4.06 17.46 -20.89
N HIS A 46 5.06 17.02 -20.15
CA HIS A 46 5.07 15.71 -19.51
C HIS A 46 5.03 15.82 -17.99
N ILE A 47 4.26 14.96 -17.33
CA ILE A 47 4.26 14.76 -15.88
C ILE A 47 4.88 13.39 -15.57
N THR A 48 5.78 13.36 -14.60
CA THR A 48 6.42 12.16 -14.08
C THR A 48 6.14 12.05 -12.58
N PRO A 49 5.73 10.88 -12.05
CA PRO A 49 5.42 9.60 -12.71
C PRO A 49 4.00 9.55 -13.31
N HIS A 50 3.71 8.50 -14.06
CA HIS A 50 2.40 8.28 -14.72
C HIS A 50 1.25 7.93 -13.75
N SER A 51 1.54 7.72 -12.47
CA SER A 51 0.54 7.53 -11.41
C SER A 51 1.06 8.09 -10.11
N LEU A 52 0.18 8.70 -9.34
CA LEU A 52 0.52 9.40 -8.12
C LEU A 52 -0.33 8.87 -6.96
N ARG A 53 0.29 8.71 -5.80
CA ARG A 53 -0.40 8.29 -4.59
C ARG A 53 0.13 9.05 -3.38
N ILE A 54 -0.77 9.72 -2.65
CA ILE A 54 -0.43 10.49 -1.45
C ILE A 54 -1.37 10.13 -0.28
N PRO A 55 -0.91 10.15 0.96
CA PRO A 55 -1.78 10.13 2.13
C PRO A 55 -2.62 11.40 2.23
N TYR A 56 -3.86 11.28 2.70
CA TYR A 56 -4.70 12.45 2.96
C TYR A 56 -4.02 13.44 3.93
N GLY A 57 -4.02 14.73 3.53
CA GLY A 57 -3.41 15.83 4.27
C GLY A 57 -1.90 15.98 4.06
N GLN A 58 -1.37 15.36 3.01
CA GLN A 58 -0.05 15.68 2.45
C GLN A 58 -0.22 16.41 1.12
N ASP A 59 0.72 17.31 0.82
CA ASP A 59 0.74 18.01 -0.46
C ASP A 59 1.22 17.06 -1.56
N LEU A 60 0.56 17.17 -2.70
CA LEU A 60 0.99 16.56 -3.93
C LEU A 60 2.21 17.34 -4.48
N ILE A 61 3.25 16.62 -4.84
CA ILE A 61 4.40 17.17 -5.55
C ILE A 61 4.46 16.48 -6.91
N VAL A 62 4.38 17.30 -7.97
CA VAL A 62 4.46 16.84 -9.36
C VAL A 62 5.73 17.43 -9.98
N ARG A 63 6.50 16.60 -10.63
CA ARG A 63 7.62 17.03 -11.49
C ARG A 63 7.25 16.75 -12.93
N GLY A 64 7.79 17.53 -13.83
CA GLY A 64 7.56 17.37 -15.24
C GLY A 64 8.61 18.08 -16.07
N SER A 65 8.45 17.96 -17.39
CA SER A 65 9.29 18.61 -18.37
C SER A 65 8.45 19.24 -19.48
N ALA A 66 8.98 20.30 -20.04
CA ALA A 66 8.50 21.05 -21.18
C ALA A 66 9.66 21.21 -22.17
N PRO A 67 9.42 21.64 -23.43
CA PRO A 67 10.49 22.07 -24.32
C PRO A 67 11.32 23.17 -23.67
N ALA A 68 12.65 23.15 -23.87
CA ALA A 68 13.52 24.19 -23.34
C ALA A 68 13.18 25.58 -23.94
N ALA A 69 12.57 25.63 -25.11
CA ALA A 69 12.08 26.89 -25.74
C ALA A 69 10.97 27.57 -24.91
N ASP A 70 10.27 26.82 -24.03
CA ASP A 70 9.22 27.36 -23.16
C ASP A 70 9.79 27.81 -21.79
N ALA A 71 11.11 27.88 -21.64
CA ALA A 71 11.73 28.37 -20.41
C ALA A 71 11.20 29.76 -20.04
N GLY A 72 10.92 30.00 -18.78
CA GLY A 72 10.28 31.21 -18.29
C GLY A 72 8.75 31.25 -18.39
N HIS A 73 8.13 30.33 -19.12
CA HIS A 73 6.67 30.23 -19.15
C HIS A 73 6.10 29.76 -17.81
N THR A 74 4.84 30.11 -17.56
CA THR A 74 4.11 29.68 -16.37
C THR A 74 3.31 28.41 -16.66
N VAL A 75 3.62 27.35 -15.94
CA VAL A 75 2.86 26.10 -15.94
C VAL A 75 1.96 26.03 -14.71
N VAL A 76 0.72 25.61 -14.91
CA VAL A 76 -0.32 25.47 -13.89
C VAL A 76 -0.62 23.99 -13.67
N LEU A 77 -0.70 23.57 -12.41
CA LEU A 77 -1.23 22.25 -12.03
C LEU A 77 -2.75 22.36 -11.94
N GLN A 78 -3.46 21.56 -12.72
CA GLN A 78 -4.91 21.44 -12.68
C GLN A 78 -5.33 20.09 -12.14
N PHE A 79 -6.46 20.05 -11.42
CA PHE A 79 -7.05 18.84 -10.84
C PHE A 79 -8.51 18.70 -11.25
N ALA A 80 -8.91 17.49 -11.62
CA ALA A 80 -10.30 17.07 -11.77
C ALA A 80 -10.61 15.92 -10.80
N PRO A 81 -11.71 15.98 -10.03
CA PRO A 81 -12.15 14.89 -9.17
C PRO A 81 -12.45 13.62 -9.97
N ARG A 82 -12.35 12.46 -9.34
CA ARG A 82 -12.70 11.17 -9.98
C ARG A 82 -14.14 11.19 -10.49
N GLY A 83 -14.30 11.00 -11.80
CA GLY A 83 -15.60 11.08 -12.48
C GLY A 83 -16.11 12.49 -12.73
N GLY A 84 -15.32 13.52 -12.47
CA GLY A 84 -15.60 14.90 -12.83
C GLY A 84 -14.84 15.32 -14.07
N SER A 85 -15.42 16.27 -14.83
CA SER A 85 -14.83 16.86 -16.05
C SER A 85 -14.31 18.29 -15.84
N VAL A 86 -14.62 18.92 -14.71
CA VAL A 86 -14.24 20.30 -14.42
C VAL A 86 -12.84 20.31 -13.80
N TRP A 87 -11.91 20.97 -14.50
CA TRP A 87 -10.54 21.20 -14.06
C TRP A 87 -10.43 22.49 -13.28
N ARG A 88 -9.79 22.45 -12.13
CA ARG A 88 -9.49 23.62 -11.29
C ARG A 88 -8.00 23.70 -11.01
N GLN A 89 -7.49 24.91 -10.92
CA GLN A 89 -6.08 25.16 -10.59
C GLN A 89 -5.79 24.79 -9.14
N LEU A 90 -4.63 24.16 -8.92
CA LEU A 90 -4.08 23.84 -7.59
C LEU A 90 -2.85 24.70 -7.25
N GLY A 91 -1.99 24.96 -8.23
CA GLY A 91 -0.74 25.70 -8.05
C GLY A 91 -0.12 26.01 -9.39
N SER A 92 0.95 26.80 -9.39
CA SER A 92 1.72 27.18 -10.57
C SER A 92 3.23 27.18 -10.29
N ALA A 93 4.01 27.10 -11.35
CA ALA A 93 5.47 27.22 -11.32
C ALA A 93 5.97 27.75 -12.65
N THR A 94 7.18 28.30 -12.68
CA THR A 94 7.90 28.70 -13.90
C THR A 94 8.71 27.52 -14.43
N ILE A 95 8.74 27.34 -15.74
CA ILE A 95 9.60 26.37 -16.41
C ILE A 95 11.05 26.84 -16.30
N ALA A 96 11.93 25.97 -15.80
CA ALA A 96 13.34 26.23 -15.66
C ALA A 96 14.07 26.27 -17.04
N PRO A 97 15.29 26.79 -17.14
CA PRO A 97 16.04 26.83 -18.42
C PRO A 97 16.29 25.47 -19.05
N ASP A 98 16.32 24.39 -18.25
CA ASP A 98 16.45 23.00 -18.69
C ASP A 98 15.12 22.36 -19.12
N GLY A 99 14.04 23.14 -19.13
CA GLY A 99 12.68 22.67 -19.41
C GLY A 99 12.00 21.99 -18.20
N GLY A 100 12.67 21.83 -17.07
CA GLY A 100 12.12 21.20 -15.88
C GLY A 100 11.12 22.08 -15.13
N PHE A 101 10.12 21.48 -14.46
CA PHE A 101 9.25 22.21 -13.55
C PHE A 101 8.83 21.33 -12.35
N ARG A 102 8.48 22.00 -11.25
CA ARG A 102 7.96 21.38 -10.03
C ARG A 102 6.72 22.11 -9.56
N LEU A 103 5.61 21.39 -9.50
CA LEU A 103 4.31 21.89 -9.09
C LEU A 103 3.89 21.25 -7.76
N THR A 104 3.24 22.02 -6.92
CA THR A 104 2.70 21.54 -5.64
C THR A 104 1.23 21.88 -5.53
N GLY A 105 0.48 21.08 -4.78
CA GLY A 105 -0.92 21.36 -4.54
C GLY A 105 -1.55 20.44 -3.50
N ALA A 106 -2.48 20.97 -2.72
CA ALA A 106 -3.22 20.19 -1.74
C ALA A 106 -4.42 19.47 -2.38
N LEU A 107 -4.57 18.18 -2.09
CA LEU A 107 -5.68 17.38 -2.60
C LEU A 107 -6.58 16.89 -1.47
N GLY A 108 -7.88 17.19 -1.61
CA GLY A 108 -8.90 16.71 -0.71
C GLY A 108 -9.45 15.32 -1.03
N GLN A 109 -9.21 14.78 -2.25
CA GLN A 109 -9.73 13.49 -2.74
C GLN A 109 -8.98 13.00 -3.97
N SER A 110 -9.20 11.75 -4.36
CA SER A 110 -8.63 11.14 -5.57
C SER A 110 -9.25 11.71 -6.85
N GLY A 111 -8.47 11.71 -7.93
CA GLY A 111 -8.88 12.24 -9.22
C GLY A 111 -7.79 12.10 -10.27
N ALA A 112 -7.63 13.12 -11.11
CA ALA A 112 -6.55 13.25 -12.06
C ALA A 112 -5.95 14.66 -12.00
N VAL A 113 -4.67 14.77 -12.33
CA VAL A 113 -3.96 16.04 -12.48
C VAL A 113 -3.38 16.16 -13.87
N ARG A 114 -3.22 17.39 -14.34
CA ARG A 114 -2.50 17.71 -15.56
C ARG A 114 -1.75 19.03 -15.43
N ALA A 115 -0.68 19.18 -16.19
CA ALA A 115 0.00 20.44 -16.36
C ALA A 115 -0.57 21.18 -17.57
N PHE A 116 -0.66 22.48 -17.47
CA PHE A 116 -1.22 23.37 -18.49
C PHE A 116 -0.34 24.62 -18.57
N ASP A 117 0.20 24.95 -19.77
CA ASP A 117 0.95 26.17 -20.00
C ASP A 117 0.01 27.33 -20.28
N THR A 118 0.09 28.35 -19.43
CA THR A 118 -0.75 29.56 -19.56
C THR A 118 -0.18 30.60 -20.48
N SER A 119 1.11 30.54 -20.79
CA SER A 119 1.81 31.59 -21.58
C SER A 119 1.56 31.40 -23.10
N SER A 120 1.25 30.18 -23.54
CA SER A 120 1.02 29.89 -24.95
C SER A 120 -0.31 30.44 -25.50
N GLY A 121 -1.12 31.08 -24.66
CA GLY A 121 -2.41 31.68 -25.05
C GLY A 121 -2.35 33.18 -25.46
N SER A 122 -1.18 33.83 -25.33
CA SER A 122 -0.99 35.23 -25.76
C SER A 122 -0.69 35.35 -27.24
N VAL A 123 -1.61 34.95 -28.09
CA VAL A 123 -1.58 35.36 -29.52
C VAL A 123 -2.16 36.75 -29.62
N THR A 124 -1.38 37.66 -30.19
CA THR A 124 -1.78 39.04 -30.53
C THR A 124 -3.14 39.02 -31.25
N PRO A 125 -4.10 39.89 -30.90
CA PRO A 125 -5.48 39.84 -31.44
C PRO A 125 -5.63 39.84 -32.94
N LEU A 126 -4.59 40.28 -33.68
CA LEU A 126 -4.59 40.42 -35.14
C LEU A 126 -4.45 39.05 -35.85
N LEU A 127 -3.76 38.07 -35.28
CA LEU A 127 -3.58 36.72 -35.85
C LEU A 127 -4.64 35.70 -35.40
N ALA A 128 -5.43 36.02 -34.41
CA ALA A 128 -6.45 35.13 -33.84
C ALA A 128 -7.62 34.82 -34.81
N ARG A 129 -7.78 35.59 -35.90
CA ARG A 129 -8.83 35.37 -36.91
C ARG A 129 -8.50 34.30 -37.93
N MET A 130 -7.24 33.87 -38.08
CA MET A 130 -6.81 32.90 -39.09
C MET A 130 -6.27 31.57 -38.52
N SER A 131 -6.01 31.47 -37.22
CA SER A 131 -5.59 30.22 -36.60
C SER A 131 -6.77 29.47 -36.03
N ARG A 132 -7.03 28.27 -36.53
CA ARG A 132 -7.82 27.26 -35.81
C ARG A 132 -7.30 27.24 -34.38
N ARG A 133 -8.17 27.38 -33.36
CA ARG A 133 -7.89 27.43 -31.92
C ARG A 133 -6.63 26.64 -31.56
N ALA A 134 -5.50 27.33 -31.38
CA ALA A 134 -4.32 26.71 -30.77
C ALA A 134 -4.71 26.36 -29.34
N THR A 135 -4.97 25.11 -29.09
CA THR A 135 -5.20 24.61 -27.73
C THR A 135 -3.87 24.71 -26.99
N ALA A 136 -3.84 25.48 -25.90
CA ALA A 136 -2.61 25.64 -25.12
C ALA A 136 -2.03 24.26 -24.73
N PRO A 137 -0.70 24.08 -24.73
CA PRO A 137 -0.04 22.81 -24.44
C PRO A 137 -0.49 22.26 -23.09
N THR A 138 -1.00 21.04 -23.09
CA THR A 138 -1.52 20.37 -21.92
C THR A 138 -0.94 18.97 -21.84
N SER A 139 -0.45 18.57 -20.66
CA SER A 139 0.02 17.21 -20.46
C SER A 139 -1.15 16.20 -20.48
N THR A 140 -0.83 14.95 -20.77
CA THR A 140 -1.76 13.84 -20.54
C THR A 140 -2.17 13.84 -19.05
N PRO A 141 -3.48 13.66 -18.75
CA PRO A 141 -3.94 13.54 -17.39
C PRO A 141 -3.34 12.34 -16.66
N VAL A 142 -2.79 12.57 -15.48
CA VAL A 142 -2.19 11.55 -14.62
C VAL A 142 -3.13 11.23 -13.46
N PRO A 143 -3.53 9.98 -13.25
CA PRO A 143 -4.36 9.60 -12.13
C PRO A 143 -3.64 9.83 -10.80
N VAL A 144 -4.36 10.40 -9.82
CA VAL A 144 -3.87 10.61 -8.47
C VAL A 144 -4.80 9.96 -7.45
N GLU A 145 -4.21 9.12 -6.59
CA GLU A 145 -4.90 8.48 -5.48
C GLU A 145 -4.58 9.20 -4.17
N VAL A 146 -5.60 9.66 -3.49
CA VAL A 146 -5.49 10.15 -2.11
C VAL A 146 -5.93 9.03 -1.17
N ALA A 147 -4.98 8.45 -0.43
CA ALA A 147 -5.25 7.37 0.52
C ALA A 147 -5.83 7.92 1.83
N GLY A 148 -6.85 7.27 2.36
CA GLY A 148 -7.37 7.62 3.69
C GLY A 148 -6.27 7.53 4.75
N ARG A 149 -6.19 8.48 5.70
CA ARG A 149 -5.19 8.47 6.77
C ARG A 149 -5.76 7.88 8.04
N LEU A 150 -5.28 6.70 8.42
CA LEU A 150 -5.61 6.04 9.67
C LEU A 150 -4.70 6.55 10.79
N ARG A 151 -5.28 6.93 11.92
CA ARG A 151 -4.59 7.25 13.16
C ARG A 151 -5.01 6.25 14.22
N VAL A 152 -4.11 5.36 14.60
CA VAL A 152 -4.27 4.37 15.67
C VAL A 152 -3.08 4.47 16.60
N ARG A 153 -3.25 4.12 17.89
CA ARG A 153 -2.11 3.98 18.80
C ARG A 153 -1.49 2.61 18.56
N SER A 154 -0.20 2.58 18.26
CA SER A 154 0.58 1.35 18.25
C SER A 154 0.82 0.90 19.69
N ARG A 155 0.59 -0.39 19.97
CA ARG A 155 0.81 -0.99 21.29
C ARG A 155 0.93 -2.50 21.20
N GLN A 156 1.56 -3.07 22.20
CA GLN A 156 1.48 -4.50 22.48
C GLN A 156 0.17 -4.78 23.22
N ILE A 157 -0.57 -5.78 22.78
CA ILE A 157 -1.82 -6.20 23.39
C ILE A 157 -1.62 -7.62 23.89
N ALA A 158 -1.81 -7.81 25.20
CA ALA A 158 -1.71 -9.09 25.89
C ALA A 158 -3.06 -9.38 26.54
N VAL A 159 -3.67 -10.53 26.24
CA VAL A 159 -5.01 -10.89 26.70
C VAL A 159 -5.15 -12.39 26.83
N LEU A 160 -5.96 -12.88 27.79
CA LEU A 160 -6.39 -14.27 27.81
C LEU A 160 -7.39 -14.57 26.69
N GLY A 161 -7.38 -15.79 26.22
CA GLY A 161 -8.43 -16.32 25.33
C GLY A 161 -9.82 -16.08 25.93
N GLY A 162 -10.82 -15.82 25.10
CA GLY A 162 -12.16 -15.46 25.52
C GLY A 162 -12.37 -14.01 25.92
N HIS A 163 -11.32 -13.23 26.12
CA HIS A 163 -11.42 -11.82 26.56
C HIS A 163 -11.47 -10.86 25.37
N SER A 164 -12.10 -9.69 25.60
CA SER A 164 -12.27 -8.66 24.57
C SER A 164 -11.01 -7.80 24.38
N VAL A 165 -10.63 -7.63 23.12
CA VAL A 165 -9.64 -6.65 22.66
C VAL A 165 -10.36 -5.46 22.04
N GLN A 166 -9.95 -4.23 22.39
CA GLN A 166 -10.46 -3.02 21.77
C GLN A 166 -9.35 -2.23 21.11
N VAL A 167 -9.54 -1.91 19.82
CA VAL A 167 -8.67 -1.01 19.07
C VAL A 167 -9.48 0.24 18.68
N ARG A 168 -9.00 1.40 19.14
CA ARG A 168 -9.63 2.71 18.85
C ARG A 168 -8.75 3.50 17.90
N GLY A 169 -9.41 4.29 17.05
CA GLY A 169 -8.69 5.14 16.13
C GLY A 169 -9.58 6.15 15.43
N ARG A 170 -8.98 6.83 14.45
CA ARG A 170 -9.64 7.82 13.60
C ARG A 170 -9.20 7.65 12.16
N LEU A 171 -10.16 7.70 11.21
CA LEU A 171 -9.91 7.73 9.78
C LEU A 171 -10.15 9.14 9.26
N LEU A 172 -9.15 9.70 8.58
CA LEU A 172 -9.22 11.01 7.94
C LEU A 172 -9.36 10.87 6.40
N PRO A 173 -10.09 11.79 5.74
CA PRO A 173 -10.88 12.87 6.34
C PRO A 173 -12.00 12.32 7.23
N ALA A 174 -12.40 13.13 8.20
CA ALA A 174 -13.32 12.74 9.27
C ALA A 174 -14.77 12.63 8.80
N ARG A 175 -15.15 11.49 8.23
CA ARG A 175 -16.52 11.20 7.75
C ARG A 175 -17.09 9.98 8.47
N PRO A 176 -18.39 9.97 8.81
CA PRO A 176 -19.07 8.79 9.36
C PRO A 176 -19.36 7.74 8.29
N GLY A 177 -19.73 6.52 8.72
CA GLY A 177 -20.25 5.45 7.86
C GLY A 177 -19.18 4.67 7.07
N ARG A 178 -17.89 5.03 7.14
CA ARG A 178 -16.82 4.38 6.37
C ARG A 178 -16.40 3.07 7.02
N ARG A 179 -16.23 2.03 6.23
CA ARG A 179 -15.84 0.70 6.73
C ARG A 179 -14.37 0.68 7.15
N VAL A 180 -14.09 0.13 8.32
CA VAL A 180 -12.75 -0.19 8.79
C VAL A 180 -12.73 -1.59 9.38
N SER A 181 -11.60 -2.27 9.31
CA SER A 181 -11.44 -3.64 9.83
C SER A 181 -10.15 -3.77 10.64
N LEU A 182 -10.20 -4.56 11.71
CA LEU A 182 -9.03 -5.10 12.39
C LEU A 182 -8.63 -6.38 11.68
N GLN A 183 -7.36 -6.52 11.37
CA GLN A 183 -6.82 -7.67 10.67
C GLN A 183 -5.59 -8.20 11.41
N ALA A 184 -5.45 -9.52 11.46
CA ALA A 184 -4.25 -10.22 11.92
C ALA A 184 -3.49 -10.82 10.75
N HIS A 185 -2.17 -10.84 10.84
CA HIS A 185 -1.31 -11.47 9.86
C HIS A 185 -1.27 -12.97 10.10
N GLN A 186 -1.61 -13.76 9.08
CA GLN A 186 -1.60 -15.21 9.15
C GLN A 186 -1.01 -15.79 7.87
N GLY A 187 0.07 -16.54 8.01
CA GLY A 187 0.79 -17.08 6.87
C GLY A 187 1.24 -15.98 5.90
N ARG A 188 0.74 -16.01 4.67
CA ARG A 188 1.06 -15.02 3.62
C ARG A 188 0.02 -13.89 3.50
N GLY A 189 -0.98 -13.84 4.36
CA GLY A 189 -2.10 -12.92 4.19
C GLY A 189 -2.60 -12.26 5.47
N TRP A 190 -3.70 -11.55 5.34
CA TRP A 190 -4.36 -10.83 6.43
C TRP A 190 -5.77 -11.37 6.63
N ARG A 191 -6.02 -11.95 7.79
CA ARG A 191 -7.36 -12.42 8.21
C ARG A 191 -8.09 -11.28 8.94
N THR A 192 -9.35 -11.05 8.62
CA THR A 192 -10.17 -10.05 9.32
C THR A 192 -10.68 -10.61 10.65
N LEU A 193 -10.37 -9.90 11.73
CA LEU A 193 -10.83 -10.22 13.09
C LEU A 193 -12.16 -9.53 13.43
N ALA A 194 -12.28 -8.25 13.05
CA ALA A 194 -13.46 -7.43 13.34
C ALA A 194 -13.68 -6.37 12.28
N ARG A 195 -14.93 -5.91 12.13
CA ARG A 195 -15.32 -4.81 11.24
C ARG A 195 -16.19 -3.83 11.98
N THR A 196 -16.08 -2.55 11.62
CA THR A 196 -16.96 -1.50 12.11
C THR A 196 -17.11 -0.39 11.05
N ARG A 197 -17.95 0.60 11.35
CA ARG A 197 -18.04 1.84 10.58
C ARG A 197 -17.56 3.00 11.43
N THR A 198 -16.99 4.01 10.79
CA THR A 198 -16.64 5.25 11.48
C THR A 198 -17.90 5.99 11.96
N ALA A 199 -17.80 6.55 13.15
CA ALA A 199 -18.78 7.49 13.72
C ALA A 199 -18.44 8.94 13.33
N MET A 200 -19.18 9.89 13.88
CA MET A 200 -18.92 11.31 13.74
C MET A 200 -17.47 11.64 14.06
N GLY A 201 -16.88 12.57 13.31
CA GLY A 201 -15.47 12.91 13.42
C GLY A 201 -14.50 11.82 12.92
N GLY A 202 -14.99 10.77 12.21
CA GLY A 202 -14.17 9.69 11.68
C GLY A 202 -13.65 8.72 12.74
N ARG A 203 -14.16 8.77 13.96
CA ARG A 203 -13.75 7.88 15.07
C ARG A 203 -14.28 6.47 14.85
N PHE A 204 -13.54 5.46 15.33
CA PHE A 204 -13.99 4.07 15.32
C PHE A 204 -13.49 3.31 16.55
N VAL A 205 -14.23 2.26 16.89
CA VAL A 205 -13.86 1.25 17.88
C VAL A 205 -14.06 -0.12 17.26
N LEU A 206 -12.99 -0.89 17.17
CA LEU A 206 -13.00 -2.29 16.75
C LEU A 206 -12.92 -3.16 18.00
N ARG A 207 -13.86 -4.09 18.15
CA ARG A 207 -13.90 -5.07 19.25
C ARG A 207 -13.74 -6.46 18.68
N TYR A 208 -12.91 -7.26 19.33
CA TYR A 208 -12.60 -8.62 18.95
C TYR A 208 -12.48 -9.46 20.21
N VAL A 209 -13.10 -10.62 20.23
CA VAL A 209 -12.91 -11.60 21.31
C VAL A 209 -11.76 -12.50 20.91
N ALA A 210 -10.70 -12.51 21.72
CA ALA A 210 -9.50 -13.28 21.46
C ALA A 210 -9.82 -14.78 21.48
N GLY A 211 -9.34 -15.50 20.48
CA GLY A 211 -9.53 -16.97 20.37
C GLY A 211 -8.42 -17.74 21.05
N SER A 212 -7.83 -18.70 20.30
CA SER A 212 -6.75 -19.56 20.78
C SER A 212 -5.47 -18.78 21.10
N ALA A 213 -4.68 -19.33 22.01
CA ALA A 213 -3.36 -18.83 22.35
C ALA A 213 -2.47 -18.70 21.09
N GLY A 214 -1.61 -17.68 21.10
CA GLY A 214 -0.72 -17.39 19.97
C GLY A 214 -0.32 -15.94 19.90
N GLN A 215 0.50 -15.63 18.89
CA GLN A 215 1.04 -14.30 18.70
C GLN A 215 0.90 -13.86 17.23
N GLU A 216 0.23 -12.76 16.98
CA GLU A 216 -0.07 -12.26 15.64
C GLU A 216 0.18 -10.76 15.53
N SER A 217 0.80 -10.31 14.43
CA SER A 217 0.84 -8.89 14.09
C SER A 217 -0.54 -8.42 13.65
N ILE A 218 -1.00 -7.29 14.20
CA ILE A 218 -2.33 -6.75 13.86
C ILE A 218 -2.26 -5.35 13.27
N ARG A 219 -3.19 -5.06 12.37
CA ARG A 219 -3.36 -3.76 11.72
C ARG A 219 -4.82 -3.36 11.62
N VAL A 220 -5.06 -2.06 11.49
CA VAL A 220 -6.34 -1.54 11.02
C VAL A 220 -6.25 -1.29 9.52
N SER A 221 -7.26 -1.71 8.78
CA SER A 221 -7.36 -1.55 7.33
C SER A 221 -8.62 -0.76 6.96
N PHE A 222 -8.47 0.17 6.03
CA PHE A 222 -9.53 0.84 5.30
C PHE A 222 -9.47 0.39 3.84
N PRO A 223 -10.52 -0.23 3.27
CA PRO A 223 -10.48 -0.78 1.92
C PRO A 223 -10.49 0.28 0.81
N GLY A 224 -10.71 1.53 1.18
CA GLY A 224 -10.99 2.62 0.26
C GLY A 224 -12.49 2.83 0.05
N ASP A 225 -12.82 3.90 -0.64
CA ASP A 225 -14.15 4.23 -1.13
C ASP A 225 -14.05 4.97 -2.47
N ARG A 226 -15.17 5.53 -2.96
CA ARG A 226 -15.19 6.24 -4.23
C ARG A 226 -14.19 7.41 -4.30
N LEU A 227 -13.93 8.07 -3.17
CA LEU A 227 -13.11 9.29 -3.11
C LEU A 227 -11.69 9.05 -2.62
N TYR A 228 -11.45 7.98 -1.89
CA TYR A 228 -10.17 7.72 -1.21
C TYR A 228 -9.68 6.31 -1.46
N ALA A 229 -8.39 6.19 -1.73
CA ALA A 229 -7.73 4.92 -1.90
C ALA A 229 -7.59 4.17 -0.56
N ARG A 230 -7.42 2.87 -0.66
CA ARG A 230 -7.17 1.98 0.48
C ARG A 230 -5.97 2.43 1.32
N SER A 231 -6.00 2.13 2.62
CA SER A 231 -4.88 2.35 3.53
C SER A 231 -4.89 1.36 4.67
N ALA A 232 -3.74 1.19 5.31
CA ALA A 232 -3.60 0.39 6.52
C ALA A 232 -2.64 1.07 7.50
N ALA A 233 -2.84 0.82 8.79
CA ALA A 233 -1.96 1.27 9.85
C ALA A 233 -1.70 0.12 10.83
N ALA A 234 -0.43 -0.12 11.14
CA ALA A 234 -0.05 -1.11 12.13
C ALA A 234 -0.60 -0.71 13.51
N VAL A 235 -1.11 -1.68 14.26
CA VAL A 235 -1.48 -1.54 15.67
C VAL A 235 -0.35 -2.06 16.55
N GLY A 236 0.31 -3.15 16.14
CA GLY A 236 1.38 -3.81 16.88
C GLY A 236 1.15 -5.31 16.94
N GLN A 237 1.51 -5.91 18.08
CA GLN A 237 1.40 -7.34 18.29
C GLN A 237 0.26 -7.66 19.27
N LEU A 238 -0.55 -8.65 18.91
CA LEU A 238 -1.54 -9.26 19.78
C LEU A 238 -0.97 -10.59 20.24
N THR A 239 -0.79 -10.74 21.54
CA THR A 239 -0.48 -12.02 22.19
C THR A 239 -1.71 -12.49 22.95
N VAL A 240 -2.26 -13.60 22.53
CA VAL A 240 -3.34 -14.28 23.22
C VAL A 240 -2.73 -15.38 24.06
N TYR A 241 -3.04 -15.37 25.33
CA TYR A 241 -2.58 -16.35 26.32
C TYR A 241 -3.69 -17.34 26.64
N ARG A 242 -3.29 -18.53 27.10
CA ARG A 242 -4.13 -19.46 27.86
C ARG A 242 -3.57 -19.60 29.26
N GLU A 243 -4.37 -20.04 30.18
CA GLU A 243 -3.90 -20.53 31.47
C GLU A 243 -3.17 -21.86 31.29
N ALA A 244 -2.10 -22.04 32.03
CA ALA A 244 -1.25 -23.21 31.96
C ALA A 244 -0.63 -23.48 33.33
N GLU A 245 -0.69 -24.71 33.79
CA GLU A 245 -0.04 -25.13 35.03
C GLU A 245 1.47 -25.21 34.82
N ALA A 246 2.22 -24.64 35.74
CA ALA A 246 3.68 -24.61 35.70
C ALA A 246 4.29 -25.00 37.03
N SER A 247 5.48 -25.55 36.95
CA SER A 247 6.43 -25.69 38.06
C SER A 247 7.76 -25.04 37.62
N TRP A 248 8.77 -25.12 38.49
CA TRP A 248 10.12 -24.68 38.15
C TRP A 248 11.15 -25.67 38.67
N TYR A 249 12.32 -25.67 38.01
CA TYR A 249 13.44 -26.52 38.37
C TYR A 249 14.76 -25.75 38.36
N ASN A 250 15.76 -26.29 39.05
CA ASN A 250 17.13 -25.79 38.99
C ASN A 250 17.86 -26.51 37.87
N ASP A 251 18.31 -25.77 36.86
CA ASP A 251 18.88 -26.28 35.62
C ASP A 251 20.41 -26.53 35.66
N GLY A 252 20.93 -27.08 36.74
CA GLY A 252 22.32 -27.40 36.92
C GLY A 252 22.87 -28.58 36.07
N GLY A 253 22.04 -29.20 35.19
CA GLY A 253 22.36 -30.36 34.39
C GLY A 253 22.26 -30.13 32.88
N THR A 254 22.49 -31.17 32.07
CA THR A 254 22.32 -31.15 30.63
C THR A 254 20.82 -31.16 30.26
N THR A 255 20.37 -30.26 29.40
CA THR A 255 19.02 -30.25 28.89
C THR A 255 18.82 -31.24 27.76
N ALA A 256 17.59 -31.77 27.61
CA ALA A 256 17.26 -32.72 26.56
C ALA A 256 17.38 -32.13 25.14
N CYS A 257 17.38 -30.80 24.98
CA CYS A 257 17.57 -30.14 23.69
C CYS A 257 19.03 -29.88 23.35
N GLY A 258 20.00 -30.19 24.23
CA GLY A 258 21.42 -30.03 24.02
C GLY A 258 21.94 -28.59 24.10
N PHE A 259 21.14 -27.66 24.58
CA PHE A 259 21.54 -26.27 24.84
C PHE A 259 20.75 -25.67 26.00
N HIS A 260 21.33 -24.71 26.70
CA HIS A 260 20.67 -23.94 27.75
C HIS A 260 20.26 -22.57 27.24
N ALA A 261 18.99 -22.22 27.40
CA ALA A 261 18.51 -20.86 27.22
C ALA A 261 18.58 -20.09 28.55
N ARG A 262 18.98 -18.81 28.51
CA ARG A 262 18.91 -17.96 29.71
C ARG A 262 17.51 -18.00 30.35
N TYR A 263 16.47 -17.88 29.53
CA TYR A 263 15.10 -18.10 29.93
C TYR A 263 14.63 -19.38 29.23
N GLY A 264 14.80 -20.50 29.91
CA GLY A 264 14.46 -21.83 29.43
C GLY A 264 13.14 -22.34 29.99
N VAL A 265 12.50 -23.24 29.28
CA VAL A 265 11.34 -24.00 29.73
C VAL A 265 11.38 -25.41 29.15
N ALA A 266 10.96 -26.40 29.98
CA ALA A 266 10.71 -27.74 29.53
C ALA A 266 9.26 -27.85 28.99
N ASN A 267 9.10 -28.53 27.84
CA ASN A 267 7.81 -28.90 27.27
C ASN A 267 7.91 -30.28 26.60
N ARG A 268 6.84 -31.09 26.72
CA ARG A 268 6.83 -32.47 26.21
C ARG A 268 6.85 -32.58 24.70
N THR A 269 6.19 -31.67 23.99
CA THR A 269 5.84 -31.88 22.57
C THR A 269 6.35 -30.77 21.63
N LEU A 270 6.48 -29.54 22.12
CA LEU A 270 6.94 -28.43 21.28
C LEU A 270 8.38 -28.64 20.82
N PRO A 271 8.73 -28.27 19.59
CA PRO A 271 10.12 -28.36 19.11
C PRO A 271 11.08 -27.56 19.99
N CYS A 272 12.29 -28.10 20.19
CA CYS A 272 13.39 -27.36 20.82
C CYS A 272 13.63 -26.04 20.08
N GLY A 273 13.92 -24.97 20.84
CA GLY A 273 14.10 -23.63 20.28
C GLY A 273 12.78 -22.83 20.11
N THR A 274 11.62 -23.45 20.30
CA THR A 274 10.33 -22.73 20.25
C THR A 274 10.27 -21.61 21.27
N LYS A 275 9.87 -20.42 20.85
CA LYS A 275 9.69 -19.25 21.73
C LYS A 275 8.28 -19.27 22.34
N VAL A 276 8.22 -19.08 23.64
CA VAL A 276 6.98 -19.10 24.43
C VAL A 276 6.90 -17.81 25.22
N GLY A 277 5.86 -17.04 25.02
CA GLY A 277 5.53 -15.91 25.88
C GLY A 277 4.88 -16.41 27.16
N LEU A 278 5.46 -16.11 28.30
CA LEU A 278 4.91 -16.44 29.63
C LEU A 278 4.59 -15.16 30.40
N ARG A 279 3.54 -15.22 31.22
CA ARG A 279 3.14 -14.09 32.06
C ARG A 279 2.63 -14.58 33.41
N TYR A 280 3.08 -13.89 34.48
CA TYR A 280 2.66 -14.15 35.85
C TYR A 280 2.78 -12.89 36.71
N GLY A 281 1.83 -12.57 37.58
CA GLY A 281 1.91 -11.44 38.51
C GLY A 281 2.17 -10.08 37.83
N GLY A 282 1.70 -9.87 36.60
CA GLY A 282 1.95 -8.65 35.82
C GLY A 282 3.31 -8.60 35.12
N ARG A 283 4.22 -9.52 35.37
CA ARG A 283 5.52 -9.67 34.70
C ARG A 283 5.37 -10.55 33.47
N SER A 284 6.29 -10.42 32.52
CA SER A 284 6.30 -11.25 31.30
C SER A 284 7.73 -11.56 30.88
N VAL A 285 7.91 -12.75 30.31
CA VAL A 285 9.18 -13.20 29.74
C VAL A 285 8.91 -13.98 28.45
N THR A 286 9.82 -13.90 27.49
CA THR A 286 9.85 -14.82 26.36
C THR A 286 10.87 -15.90 26.66
N ALA A 287 10.39 -17.08 26.95
CA ALA A 287 11.22 -18.25 27.21
C ALA A 287 11.45 -19.06 25.92
N THR A 288 12.41 -19.96 25.96
CA THR A 288 12.75 -20.88 24.87
C THR A 288 12.60 -22.30 25.37
N VAL A 289 11.97 -23.17 24.59
CA VAL A 289 11.94 -24.59 24.89
C VAL A 289 13.35 -25.15 24.70
N ASP A 290 14.01 -25.48 25.78
CA ASP A 290 15.37 -26.01 25.81
C ASP A 290 15.45 -27.37 26.52
N ASP A 291 14.34 -27.85 27.09
CA ASP A 291 14.28 -29.12 27.78
C ASP A 291 12.97 -29.87 27.52
N ARG A 292 12.92 -31.15 27.99
CA ARG A 292 11.76 -32.04 27.93
C ARG A 292 11.15 -32.26 29.30
N GLY A 293 9.84 -32.30 29.35
CA GLY A 293 9.04 -32.38 30.56
C GLY A 293 7.94 -31.30 30.57
N PRO A 294 7.25 -31.04 31.68
CA PRO A 294 7.24 -31.83 32.92
C PRO A 294 6.60 -33.18 32.71
N TYR A 295 7.09 -34.21 33.40
CA TYR A 295 6.53 -35.57 33.36
C TYR A 295 5.49 -35.80 34.47
N VAL A 296 5.22 -34.77 35.26
CA VAL A 296 4.16 -34.80 36.27
C VAL A 296 2.82 -34.47 35.61
N GLY A 297 1.78 -35.28 35.87
CA GLY A 297 0.45 -35.09 35.33
C GLY A 297 -0.12 -33.72 35.70
N GLY A 298 -0.90 -33.10 34.77
CA GLY A 298 -1.53 -31.79 34.96
C GLY A 298 -0.67 -30.58 34.72
N ARG A 299 0.67 -30.73 34.58
CA ARG A 299 1.57 -29.60 34.29
C ARG A 299 1.86 -29.45 32.81
N ASP A 300 1.81 -28.20 32.34
CA ASP A 300 2.14 -27.83 30.95
C ASP A 300 3.60 -27.44 30.77
N TRP A 301 4.16 -26.76 31.77
CA TRP A 301 5.47 -26.11 31.73
C TRP A 301 6.29 -26.45 32.97
N ASP A 302 7.59 -26.60 32.79
CA ASP A 302 8.57 -26.56 33.87
C ASP A 302 9.59 -25.45 33.56
N LEU A 303 9.59 -24.41 34.41
CA LEU A 303 10.36 -23.19 34.15
C LEU A 303 11.78 -23.39 34.71
N ASN A 304 12.82 -23.00 33.97
CA ASN A 304 14.12 -22.94 34.60
C ASN A 304 14.18 -21.81 35.64
N GLN A 305 15.15 -21.84 36.53
CA GLN A 305 15.29 -20.89 37.62
C GLN A 305 15.29 -19.44 37.15
N ASN A 306 15.92 -19.10 36.04
CA ASN A 306 15.97 -17.75 35.51
C ASN A 306 14.59 -17.28 35.02
N THR A 307 13.85 -18.15 34.35
CA THR A 307 12.47 -17.86 33.88
C THR A 307 11.53 -17.65 35.07
N ALA A 308 11.56 -18.54 36.06
CA ALA A 308 10.78 -18.44 37.27
C ALA A 308 11.10 -17.15 38.03
N SER A 309 12.37 -16.83 38.24
CA SER A 309 12.83 -15.60 38.90
C SER A 309 12.39 -14.34 38.15
N ALA A 310 12.51 -14.29 36.83
CA ALA A 310 12.09 -13.16 36.00
C ALA A 310 10.58 -12.90 36.09
N LEU A 311 9.78 -13.96 36.22
CA LEU A 311 8.33 -13.88 36.41
C LEU A 311 7.95 -13.57 37.90
N GLY A 312 8.86 -13.78 38.85
CA GLY A 312 8.53 -13.80 40.26
C GLY A 312 7.64 -15.00 40.62
N PHE A 313 7.81 -16.10 39.90
CA PHE A 313 7.06 -17.32 40.10
C PHE A 313 7.83 -18.26 41.07
N GLY A 314 7.10 -18.85 42.01
CA GLY A 314 7.64 -19.80 42.95
C GLY A 314 6.67 -20.94 43.21
N GLY A 315 7.20 -22.18 43.33
CA GLY A 315 6.38 -23.35 43.58
C GLY A 315 5.71 -23.93 42.35
N VAL A 316 4.43 -24.24 42.50
CA VAL A 316 3.54 -24.78 41.44
C VAL A 316 2.33 -23.90 41.33
N GLY A 317 1.85 -23.62 40.12
CA GLY A 317 0.66 -22.79 39.93
C GLY A 317 0.41 -22.41 38.46
N VAL A 318 -0.59 -21.55 38.29
CA VAL A 318 -1.05 -21.14 36.94
C VAL A 318 -0.24 -19.93 36.44
N VAL A 319 0.34 -20.07 35.28
CA VAL A 319 0.90 -18.98 34.48
C VAL A 319 0.08 -18.79 33.19
N TRP A 320 0.21 -17.62 32.57
CA TRP A 320 -0.33 -17.43 31.23
C TRP A 320 0.70 -17.82 30.20
N SER A 321 0.34 -18.65 29.22
CA SER A 321 1.19 -19.13 28.14
C SER A 321 0.64 -18.73 26.78
N SER A 322 1.51 -18.32 25.86
CA SER A 322 1.17 -18.00 24.47
C SER A 322 1.13 -19.23 23.54
N GLN A 323 1.35 -20.44 24.11
CA GLN A 323 1.37 -21.74 23.40
C GLN A 323 0.40 -22.71 24.04
#